data_af68432e87bfe90be0b23caf057073a4
#
_entry.id   af68432e87bfe90be0b23caf057073a4
#
_cell.length_a   1.000
_cell.length_b   1.000
_cell.length_c   1.000
_cell.angle_alpha   90.00
_cell.angle_beta   90.00
_cell.angle_gamma   90.00
#
_symmetry.space_group_name_H-M   'P 1'
#
loop_
_entity.id
_entity.type
_entity.pdbx_description
1 polymer ?
#
loop_
_entity_poly.entity_id
_entity_poly.type
_entity_poly.pdbx_seq_one_letter_code
_entity_poly.pdbx_strand_id
1 'polypeptide(L)'
;MTQPVVSDPPVRSRIRPEPKAGILDIVAYKPGKSLAAGFEHPIKLSSNENILGTSSKATEAFLAAADRMHLYPDSRAAKLRAAVAAHFDLEPERLVFGDGTDEVLHLLNQVFLEPGDNIVMGERGFSAYAIGARACQADVRETPEPGHRLSVPAMLGSVDERTRLVFVTQPGNPTGTFLTRAELHALHDGLPPQVVLVLDEAYAEFADDPSFDDGFALARTSQNLVITRTFSKLHGLAALRVGWAYCPQHIADAMDRIRAPFNTSICAQEAAIGALADAEFQARSLEHVRRWRPWLTQQLGGLGLEVVPSQANFVLVAFPEAPGKTAAEAEVWLAQHGLIVRGVANYGLPDCLRITVGLEEHNRALIEALADFMSR
;
A
#
# COMPACT_ATOMS: atom_id res chain seq x y z
N MET A 1 -26.01 34.70 63.31
CA MET A 1 -24.71 34.78 62.65
C MET A 1 -24.76 33.84 61.46
N THR A 2 -25.04 34.39 60.29
CA THR A 2 -25.11 33.67 59.01
C THR A 2 -23.70 33.61 58.40
N GLN A 3 -23.18 32.40 58.16
CA GLN A 3 -21.89 32.21 57.49
C GLN A 3 -21.99 32.67 56.01
N PRO A 4 -20.94 33.31 55.48
CA PRO A 4 -20.91 33.70 54.09
C PRO A 4 -20.77 32.45 53.18
N VAL A 5 -21.63 32.32 52.18
CA VAL A 5 -21.54 31.37 51.11
C VAL A 5 -20.30 31.73 50.28
N VAL A 6 -19.27 30.94 50.33
CA VAL A 6 -18.12 31.05 49.42
C VAL A 6 -18.57 30.50 48.06
N SER A 7 -18.79 31.41 47.13
CA SER A 7 -19.02 31.01 45.74
C SER A 7 -17.74 30.43 45.11
N ASP A 8 -17.84 29.22 44.57
CA ASP A 8 -16.74 28.62 43.81
C ASP A 8 -16.29 29.56 42.68
N PRO A 9 -15.00 29.70 42.44
CA PRO A 9 -14.52 30.53 41.33
C PRO A 9 -15.02 29.96 39.99
N PRO A 10 -15.36 30.83 39.01
CA PRO A 10 -15.87 30.39 37.72
C PRO A 10 -14.85 29.44 37.08
N VAL A 11 -15.34 28.25 36.68
CA VAL A 11 -14.56 27.28 35.89
C VAL A 11 -14.08 28.00 34.63
N ARG A 12 -12.84 28.45 34.61
CA ARG A 12 -12.19 28.94 33.40
C ARG A 12 -12.29 27.83 32.38
N SER A 13 -13.05 28.03 31.29
CA SER A 13 -13.01 27.17 30.13
C SER A 13 -11.54 27.07 29.72
N ARG A 14 -10.93 25.92 29.93
CA ARG A 14 -9.52 25.70 29.54
C ARG A 14 -9.49 25.71 28.03
N ILE A 15 -9.08 26.83 27.44
CA ILE A 15 -8.76 26.92 26.02
C ILE A 15 -7.67 25.88 25.78
N ARG A 16 -7.98 24.84 25.01
CA ARG A 16 -7.02 23.78 24.62
C ARG A 16 -6.51 24.10 23.22
N PRO A 17 -5.26 23.71 22.91
CA PRO A 17 -4.78 23.74 21.54
C PRO A 17 -5.68 22.89 20.64
N GLU A 18 -6.05 23.43 19.49
CA GLU A 18 -6.84 22.73 18.48
C GLU A 18 -5.95 22.40 17.27
N PRO A 19 -6.12 21.23 16.64
CA PRO A 19 -5.44 20.92 15.39
C PRO A 19 -5.94 21.87 14.29
N LYS A 20 -5.17 21.99 13.21
CA LYS A 20 -5.62 22.76 12.03
C LYS A 20 -6.92 22.17 11.47
N ALA A 21 -7.70 23.01 10.78
CA ALA A 21 -9.00 22.66 10.22
C ALA A 21 -8.89 21.41 9.31
N GLY A 22 -9.91 20.56 9.36
CA GLY A 22 -10.01 19.33 8.56
C GLY A 22 -9.27 18.11 9.10
N ILE A 23 -8.34 18.26 10.07
CA ILE A 23 -7.59 17.09 10.60
C ILE A 23 -8.51 16.11 11.33
N LEU A 24 -9.46 16.61 12.12
CA LEU A 24 -10.38 15.75 12.86
C LEU A 24 -11.47 15.11 11.99
N ASP A 25 -11.63 15.58 10.76
CA ASP A 25 -12.55 15.00 9.77
C ASP A 25 -11.91 13.81 9.02
N ILE A 26 -10.59 13.62 9.15
CA ILE A 26 -9.88 12.51 8.54
C ILE A 26 -10.24 11.21 9.29
N VAL A 27 -10.79 10.24 8.55
CA VAL A 27 -11.00 8.89 9.08
C VAL A 27 -9.66 8.21 9.23
N ALA A 28 -9.28 7.88 10.47
CA ALA A 28 -8.03 7.20 10.76
C ALA A 28 -7.98 5.82 10.06
N TYR A 29 -6.81 5.48 9.54
CA TYR A 29 -6.58 4.17 8.90
C TYR A 29 -6.89 3.02 9.86
N LYS A 30 -7.70 2.06 9.39
CA LYS A 30 -8.00 0.84 10.14
C LYS A 30 -7.25 -0.34 9.52
N PRO A 31 -6.25 -0.91 10.19
CA PRO A 31 -5.51 -2.07 9.69
C PRO A 31 -6.41 -3.31 9.59
N GLY A 32 -5.97 -4.30 8.81
CA GLY A 32 -6.60 -5.63 8.78
C GLY A 32 -6.54 -6.30 10.15
N LYS A 33 -7.54 -7.14 10.44
CA LYS A 33 -7.54 -7.98 11.64
C LYS A 33 -6.33 -8.93 11.60
N SER A 34 -5.79 -9.24 12.78
CA SER A 34 -4.67 -10.18 12.94
C SER A 34 -4.98 -11.27 13.97
N LEU A 35 -6.14 -11.19 14.62
CA LEU A 35 -6.57 -12.12 15.67
C LEU A 35 -7.94 -12.71 15.33
N ALA A 36 -8.12 -13.99 15.63
CA ALA A 36 -9.41 -14.68 15.59
C ALA A 36 -9.69 -15.26 16.98
N ALA A 37 -10.89 -15.03 17.50
CA ALA A 37 -11.28 -15.53 18.82
C ALA A 37 -11.22 -17.07 18.85
N GLY A 38 -10.56 -17.63 19.86
CA GLY A 38 -10.42 -19.07 20.02
C GLY A 38 -9.22 -19.71 19.29
N PHE A 39 -8.41 -18.93 18.58
CA PHE A 39 -7.22 -19.40 17.90
C PHE A 39 -5.98 -18.67 18.38
N GLU A 40 -4.98 -19.42 18.84
CA GLU A 40 -3.68 -18.86 19.28
C GLU A 40 -2.85 -18.43 18.04
N HIS A 41 -2.90 -19.22 16.97
CA HIS A 41 -2.19 -18.98 15.71
C HIS A 41 -3.13 -19.07 14.51
N PRO A 42 -3.97 -18.05 14.28
CA PRO A 42 -4.86 -18.04 13.12
C PRO A 42 -4.08 -17.87 11.82
N ILE A 43 -4.61 -18.43 10.73
CA ILE A 43 -4.07 -18.24 9.38
C ILE A 43 -4.40 -16.83 8.91
N LYS A 44 -3.40 -15.96 8.82
CA LYS A 44 -3.55 -14.55 8.44
C LYS A 44 -3.38 -14.36 6.93
N LEU A 45 -4.47 -14.07 6.24
CA LEU A 45 -4.54 -13.79 4.79
C LEU A 45 -5.07 -12.37 4.51
N SER A 46 -4.89 -11.42 5.46
CA SER A 46 -5.54 -10.11 5.44
C SER A 46 -4.66 -8.94 5.02
N SER A 47 -3.32 -9.07 5.02
CA SER A 47 -2.41 -7.91 4.92
C SER A 47 -1.40 -7.99 3.77
N ASN A 48 -1.55 -8.97 2.87
CA ASN A 48 -0.69 -9.13 1.69
C ASN A 48 0.81 -9.25 2.03
N GLU A 49 1.11 -9.87 3.19
CA GLU A 49 2.48 -10.18 3.59
C GLU A 49 3.06 -11.29 2.71
N ASN A 50 4.38 -11.44 2.65
CA ASN A 50 4.99 -12.60 2.00
C ASN A 50 4.75 -13.84 2.85
N ILE A 51 3.98 -14.78 2.32
CA ILE A 51 3.58 -15.98 3.08
C ILE A 51 4.74 -16.95 3.31
N LEU A 52 5.83 -16.84 2.54
CA LEU A 52 7.05 -17.63 2.74
C LEU A 52 7.97 -17.03 3.83
N GLY A 53 7.56 -15.90 4.43
CA GLY A 53 8.31 -15.21 5.49
C GLY A 53 9.39 -14.26 4.94
N THR A 54 10.56 -14.29 5.55
CA THR A 54 11.70 -13.40 5.25
C THR A 54 12.88 -14.24 4.76
N SER A 55 13.66 -13.69 3.82
CA SER A 55 14.91 -14.27 3.33
C SER A 55 15.91 -14.52 4.47
N SER A 56 16.63 -15.67 4.41
CA SER A 56 17.71 -15.96 5.38
C SER A 56 18.82 -14.91 5.31
N LYS A 57 19.20 -14.45 4.10
CA LYS A 57 20.21 -13.40 3.93
C LYS A 57 19.78 -12.06 4.55
N ALA A 58 18.49 -11.72 4.45
CA ALA A 58 17.96 -10.54 5.11
C ALA A 58 17.99 -10.66 6.64
N THR A 59 17.62 -11.85 7.17
CA THR A 59 17.67 -12.14 8.61
C THR A 59 19.10 -12.10 9.14
N GLU A 60 20.05 -12.70 8.44
CA GLU A 60 21.47 -12.67 8.80
C GLU A 60 22.03 -11.23 8.81
N ALA A 61 21.73 -10.44 7.79
CA ALA A 61 22.15 -9.04 7.70
C ALA A 61 21.53 -8.19 8.83
N PHE A 62 20.25 -8.42 9.16
CA PHE A 62 19.58 -7.79 10.31
C PHE A 62 20.30 -8.10 11.62
N LEU A 63 20.56 -9.37 11.89
CA LEU A 63 21.22 -9.83 13.12
C LEU A 63 22.66 -9.28 13.23
N ALA A 64 23.41 -9.25 12.12
CA ALA A 64 24.76 -8.68 12.06
C ALA A 64 24.76 -7.16 12.28
N ALA A 65 23.63 -6.47 12.12
CA ALA A 65 23.49 -5.06 12.39
C ALA A 65 23.05 -4.74 13.83
N ALA A 66 22.55 -5.74 14.56
CA ALA A 66 21.91 -5.54 15.86
C ALA A 66 22.83 -4.98 16.96
N ASP A 67 24.13 -5.26 16.91
CA ASP A 67 25.12 -4.71 17.86
C ASP A 67 25.37 -3.20 17.67
N ARG A 68 24.95 -2.64 16.54
CA ARG A 68 25.08 -1.23 16.17
C ARG A 68 23.83 -0.40 16.44
N MET A 69 22.79 -0.96 17.10
CA MET A 69 21.53 -0.24 17.37
C MET A 69 21.69 1.03 18.22
N HIS A 70 22.80 1.19 18.92
CA HIS A 70 23.13 2.40 19.68
C HIS A 70 23.65 3.56 18.83
N LEU A 71 23.89 3.34 17.54
CA LEU A 71 24.37 4.33 16.58
C LEU A 71 23.24 4.85 15.71
N TYR A 72 23.34 6.12 15.31
CA TYR A 72 22.50 6.63 14.22
C TYR A 72 22.84 5.96 12.90
N PRO A 73 21.85 5.67 12.04
CA PRO A 73 22.09 5.16 10.70
C PRO A 73 22.73 6.22 9.78
N ASP A 74 23.22 5.78 8.62
CA ASP A 74 23.51 6.70 7.53
C ASP A 74 22.21 7.34 7.04
N SER A 75 22.07 8.65 7.21
CA SER A 75 20.88 9.41 6.85
C SER A 75 20.56 9.35 5.34
N ARG A 76 21.57 9.10 4.51
CA ARG A 76 21.40 8.96 3.06
C ARG A 76 21.21 7.52 2.61
N ALA A 77 21.33 6.55 3.54
CA ALA A 77 21.26 5.12 3.23
C ALA A 77 22.15 4.72 2.05
N ALA A 78 23.38 5.25 1.99
CA ALA A 78 24.25 5.20 0.81
C ALA A 78 24.47 3.75 0.29
N LYS A 79 24.66 2.79 1.21
CA LYS A 79 24.82 1.38 0.83
C LYS A 79 23.54 0.79 0.23
N LEU A 80 22.39 1.04 0.87
CA LEU A 80 21.10 0.58 0.36
C LEU A 80 20.77 1.24 -0.97
N ARG A 81 21.05 2.55 -1.11
CA ARG A 81 20.90 3.32 -2.33
C ARG A 81 21.71 2.70 -3.48
N ALA A 82 22.97 2.37 -3.24
CA ALA A 82 23.83 1.70 -4.23
C ALA A 82 23.29 0.30 -4.58
N ALA A 83 22.81 -0.47 -3.60
CA ALA A 83 22.26 -1.80 -3.84
C ALA A 83 20.97 -1.75 -4.67
N VAL A 84 20.03 -0.83 -4.37
CA VAL A 84 18.79 -0.63 -5.15
C VAL A 84 19.12 -0.15 -6.57
N ALA A 85 20.03 0.85 -6.70
CA ALA A 85 20.45 1.37 -7.99
C ALA A 85 21.05 0.26 -8.89
N ALA A 86 21.92 -0.57 -8.33
CA ALA A 86 22.50 -1.70 -9.07
C ALA A 86 21.49 -2.80 -9.43
N HIS A 87 20.52 -3.09 -8.53
CA HIS A 87 19.52 -4.14 -8.76
C HIS A 87 18.52 -3.78 -9.86
N PHE A 88 18.11 -2.51 -9.94
CA PHE A 88 17.10 -2.01 -10.88
C PHE A 88 17.70 -1.21 -12.05
N ASP A 89 19.03 -1.10 -12.13
CA ASP A 89 19.75 -0.29 -13.13
C ASP A 89 19.25 1.17 -13.13
N LEU A 90 19.29 1.84 -11.96
CA LEU A 90 18.79 3.20 -11.75
C LEU A 90 19.91 4.16 -11.29
N GLU A 91 19.69 5.45 -11.49
CA GLU A 91 20.57 6.49 -11.00
C GLU A 91 20.39 6.67 -9.47
N PRO A 92 21.43 6.42 -8.66
CA PRO A 92 21.31 6.42 -7.20
C PRO A 92 20.90 7.76 -6.62
N GLU A 93 21.26 8.89 -7.24
CA GLU A 93 20.88 10.24 -6.79
C GLU A 93 19.38 10.53 -6.93
N ARG A 94 18.69 9.78 -7.78
CA ARG A 94 17.24 9.89 -8.01
C ARG A 94 16.40 9.02 -7.08
N LEU A 95 17.02 8.32 -6.13
CA LEU A 95 16.34 7.47 -5.15
C LEU A 95 16.10 8.23 -3.85
N VAL A 96 14.93 8.07 -3.25
CA VAL A 96 14.57 8.58 -1.92
C VAL A 96 14.04 7.41 -1.08
N PHE A 97 14.55 7.26 0.17
CA PHE A 97 14.12 6.20 1.07
C PHE A 97 13.24 6.73 2.20
N GLY A 98 12.24 5.93 2.58
CA GLY A 98 11.29 6.23 3.63
C GLY A 98 11.03 5.07 4.59
N ASP A 99 10.42 5.39 5.73
CA ASP A 99 9.83 4.43 6.68
C ASP A 99 8.59 3.78 6.06
N GLY A 100 8.83 2.85 5.13
CA GLY A 100 7.86 2.36 4.16
C GLY A 100 7.58 3.40 3.06
N THR A 101 6.80 2.97 2.05
CA THR A 101 6.28 3.92 1.04
C THR A 101 5.33 4.95 1.65
N ASP A 102 4.74 4.67 2.81
CA ASP A 102 3.84 5.60 3.50
C ASP A 102 4.53 6.94 3.77
N GLU A 103 5.78 6.94 4.27
CA GLU A 103 6.53 8.18 4.46
C GLU A 103 6.83 8.88 3.13
N VAL A 104 7.22 8.13 2.10
CA VAL A 104 7.47 8.69 0.76
C VAL A 104 6.24 9.40 0.21
N LEU A 105 5.07 8.78 0.32
CA LEU A 105 3.79 9.37 -0.10
C LEU A 105 3.43 10.62 0.71
N HIS A 106 3.70 10.61 2.02
CA HIS A 106 3.52 11.80 2.87
C HIS A 106 4.46 12.94 2.49
N LEU A 107 5.72 12.64 2.18
CA LEU A 107 6.68 13.64 1.70
C LEU A 107 6.22 14.27 0.38
N LEU A 108 5.72 13.48 -0.57
CA LEU A 108 5.17 13.99 -1.84
C LEU A 108 4.01 14.96 -1.59
N ASN A 109 3.06 14.61 -0.70
CA ASN A 109 1.98 15.51 -0.34
C ASN A 109 2.51 16.83 0.26
N GLN A 110 3.49 16.74 1.19
CA GLN A 110 4.06 17.93 1.84
C GLN A 110 4.87 18.81 0.89
N VAL A 111 5.51 18.23 -0.14
CA VAL A 111 6.31 18.98 -1.13
C VAL A 111 5.41 19.72 -2.13
N PHE A 112 4.29 19.12 -2.53
CA PHE A 112 3.54 19.61 -3.69
C PHE A 112 2.16 20.21 -3.35
N LEU A 113 1.61 19.98 -2.15
CA LEU A 113 0.26 20.42 -1.83
C LEU A 113 0.23 21.62 -0.89
N GLU A 114 -0.54 22.63 -1.29
CA GLU A 114 -0.95 23.77 -0.48
C GLU A 114 -2.47 23.73 -0.25
N PRO A 115 -3.00 24.48 0.74
CA PRO A 115 -4.44 24.60 0.94
C PRO A 115 -5.17 25.05 -0.33
N GLY A 116 -6.17 24.26 -0.75
CA GLY A 116 -6.95 24.53 -1.96
C GLY A 116 -6.43 23.86 -3.24
N ASP A 117 -5.26 23.24 -3.21
CA ASP A 117 -4.83 22.32 -4.26
C ASP A 117 -5.66 21.02 -4.24
N ASN A 118 -5.50 20.17 -5.24
CA ASN A 118 -6.15 18.87 -5.22
C ASN A 118 -5.23 17.75 -5.75
N ILE A 119 -5.61 16.53 -5.35
CA ILE A 119 -5.09 15.29 -5.92
C ILE A 119 -6.18 14.56 -6.71
N VAL A 120 -5.78 13.75 -7.70
CA VAL A 120 -6.66 12.82 -8.41
C VAL A 120 -6.22 11.39 -8.10
N MET A 121 -7.19 10.52 -7.78
CA MET A 121 -6.96 9.11 -7.52
C MET A 121 -8.20 8.29 -7.93
N GLY A 122 -8.05 7.00 -8.09
CA GLY A 122 -9.22 6.11 -8.25
C GLY A 122 -10.06 6.03 -6.97
N GLU A 123 -11.36 5.80 -7.10
CA GLU A 123 -12.30 5.68 -5.95
C GLU A 123 -11.92 4.52 -4.98
N ARG A 124 -11.14 3.55 -5.48
CA ARG A 124 -10.60 2.43 -4.70
C ARG A 124 -9.12 2.59 -4.39
N GLY A 125 -8.57 3.78 -4.57
CA GLY A 125 -7.16 4.08 -4.30
C GLY A 125 -6.78 3.89 -2.83
N PHE A 126 -5.50 3.72 -2.58
CA PHE A 126 -5.00 3.51 -1.21
C PHE A 126 -5.29 4.74 -0.34
N SER A 127 -5.94 4.52 0.81
CA SER A 127 -6.43 5.60 1.68
C SER A 127 -5.34 6.56 2.19
N ALA A 128 -4.06 6.14 2.19
CA ALA A 128 -2.96 7.01 2.59
C ALA A 128 -2.82 8.25 1.70
N TYR A 129 -3.20 8.18 0.42
CA TYR A 129 -3.17 9.33 -0.49
C TYR A 129 -4.15 10.41 -0.02
N ALA A 130 -5.40 10.00 0.21
CA ALA A 130 -6.45 10.91 0.69
C ALA A 130 -6.15 11.46 2.09
N ILE A 131 -5.63 10.64 2.99
CA ILE A 131 -5.21 11.05 4.34
C ILE A 131 -4.11 12.12 4.25
N GLY A 132 -3.07 11.88 3.46
CA GLY A 132 -1.97 12.81 3.28
C GLY A 132 -2.40 14.13 2.65
N ALA A 133 -3.23 14.09 1.60
CA ALA A 133 -3.75 15.28 0.93
C ALA A 133 -4.62 16.15 1.88
N ARG A 134 -5.57 15.53 2.58
CA ARG A 134 -6.41 16.24 3.56
C ARG A 134 -5.59 16.82 4.72
N ALA A 135 -4.51 16.15 5.13
CA ALA A 135 -3.59 16.69 6.14
C ALA A 135 -2.85 17.96 5.66
N CYS A 136 -2.68 18.11 4.34
CA CYS A 136 -2.19 19.34 3.70
C CYS A 136 -3.31 20.34 3.36
N GLN A 137 -4.56 20.07 3.75
CA GLN A 137 -5.76 20.87 3.42
C GLN A 137 -6.02 20.95 1.90
N ALA A 138 -5.62 19.92 1.16
CA ALA A 138 -5.91 19.74 -0.25
C ALA A 138 -7.16 18.87 -0.45
N ASP A 139 -7.85 19.09 -1.56
CA ASP A 139 -9.03 18.33 -1.95
C ASP A 139 -8.64 16.98 -2.57
N VAL A 140 -9.53 15.99 -2.46
CA VAL A 140 -9.36 14.67 -3.07
C VAL A 140 -10.44 14.49 -4.14
N ARG A 141 -10.01 14.22 -5.36
CA ARG A 141 -10.88 13.89 -6.50
C ARG A 141 -10.78 12.41 -6.80
N GLU A 142 -11.82 11.70 -6.44
CA GLU A 142 -11.96 10.27 -6.71
C GLU A 142 -12.59 10.06 -8.09
N THR A 143 -11.98 9.20 -8.90
CA THR A 143 -12.48 8.84 -10.24
C THR A 143 -13.08 7.45 -10.24
N PRO A 144 -14.16 7.21 -11.02
CA PRO A 144 -14.78 5.90 -11.09
C PRO A 144 -13.84 4.84 -11.67
N GLU A 145 -13.95 3.62 -11.16
CA GLU A 145 -13.19 2.44 -11.59
C GLU A 145 -14.14 1.36 -12.16
N PRO A 146 -14.64 1.53 -13.39
CA PRO A 146 -15.52 0.54 -14.00
C PRO A 146 -14.83 -0.81 -14.13
N GLY A 147 -15.52 -1.89 -13.70
CA GLY A 147 -14.93 -3.23 -13.69
C GLY A 147 -13.69 -3.35 -12.80
N HIS A 148 -13.62 -2.54 -11.74
CA HIS A 148 -12.50 -2.49 -10.79
C HIS A 148 -11.17 -2.03 -11.38
N ARG A 149 -11.19 -1.29 -12.51
CA ARG A 149 -9.99 -0.78 -13.18
C ARG A 149 -10.00 0.74 -13.24
N LEU A 150 -8.83 1.33 -13.08
CA LEU A 150 -8.64 2.76 -13.32
C LEU A 150 -9.05 3.13 -14.75
N SER A 151 -9.70 4.27 -14.90
CA SER A 151 -10.10 4.83 -16.20
C SER A 151 -9.24 6.05 -16.52
N VAL A 152 -8.34 5.92 -17.50
CA VAL A 152 -7.48 7.04 -17.96
C VAL A 152 -8.30 8.26 -18.38
N PRO A 153 -9.39 8.12 -19.18
CA PRO A 153 -10.23 9.28 -19.52
C PRO A 153 -10.87 9.95 -18.30
N ALA A 154 -11.32 9.16 -17.30
CA ALA A 154 -11.91 9.73 -16.07
C ALA A 154 -10.85 10.46 -15.24
N MET A 155 -9.64 9.89 -15.12
CA MET A 155 -8.53 10.51 -14.40
C MET A 155 -8.12 11.84 -15.05
N LEU A 156 -7.89 11.86 -16.35
CA LEU A 156 -7.54 13.08 -17.12
C LEU A 156 -8.65 14.13 -17.07
N GLY A 157 -9.91 13.70 -17.15
CA GLY A 157 -11.07 14.59 -17.05
C GLY A 157 -11.27 15.21 -15.66
N SER A 158 -10.62 14.67 -14.63
CA SER A 158 -10.67 15.20 -13.25
C SER A 158 -9.51 16.15 -12.93
N VAL A 159 -8.53 16.27 -13.82
CA VAL A 159 -7.38 17.18 -13.65
C VAL A 159 -7.79 18.62 -13.99
N ASP A 160 -7.42 19.57 -13.15
CA ASP A 160 -7.59 21.00 -13.38
C ASP A 160 -6.30 21.79 -12.98
N GLU A 161 -6.40 23.13 -12.99
CA GLU A 161 -5.29 24.04 -12.67
C GLU A 161 -4.75 23.93 -11.25
N ARG A 162 -5.56 23.38 -10.31
CA ARG A 162 -5.19 23.16 -8.91
C ARG A 162 -4.67 21.75 -8.66
N THR A 163 -4.72 20.88 -9.65
CA THR A 163 -4.20 19.50 -9.51
C THR A 163 -2.68 19.52 -9.44
N ARG A 164 -2.11 18.87 -8.43
CA ARG A 164 -0.66 18.74 -8.23
C ARG A 164 -0.18 17.31 -8.33
N LEU A 165 -0.97 16.36 -7.83
CA LEU A 165 -0.59 14.94 -7.79
C LEU A 165 -1.71 14.09 -8.39
N VAL A 166 -1.32 13.10 -9.18
CA VAL A 166 -2.19 12.02 -9.66
C VAL A 166 -1.61 10.70 -9.16
N PHE A 167 -2.39 9.95 -8.38
CA PHE A 167 -1.95 8.67 -7.82
C PHE A 167 -2.54 7.50 -8.60
N VAL A 168 -1.67 6.58 -9.00
CA VAL A 168 -2.00 5.31 -9.62
C VAL A 168 -1.38 4.20 -8.81
N THR A 169 -2.19 3.31 -8.25
CA THR A 169 -1.71 2.07 -7.63
C THR A 169 -1.74 0.96 -8.67
N GLN A 170 -0.57 0.37 -9.00
CA GLN A 170 -0.53 -0.72 -9.96
C GLN A 170 0.57 -1.77 -9.63
N PRO A 171 0.17 -3.04 -9.51
CA PRO A 171 -1.22 -3.52 -9.40
C PRO A 171 -1.97 -2.91 -8.22
N GLY A 172 -3.26 -2.59 -8.45
CA GLY A 172 -4.12 -1.88 -7.52
C GLY A 172 -4.40 -2.65 -6.22
N ASN A 173 -4.49 -1.96 -5.11
CA ASN A 173 -4.97 -2.51 -3.85
C ASN A 173 -6.25 -1.74 -3.47
N PRO A 174 -7.42 -2.40 -3.43
CA PRO A 174 -7.63 -3.84 -3.21
C PRO A 174 -7.91 -4.69 -4.47
N THR A 175 -7.88 -4.13 -5.68
CA THR A 175 -8.44 -4.78 -6.88
C THR A 175 -7.49 -5.80 -7.55
N GLY A 176 -6.18 -5.58 -7.48
CA GLY A 176 -5.17 -6.38 -8.21
C GLY A 176 -5.06 -6.02 -9.69
N THR A 177 -5.87 -5.10 -10.19
CA THR A 177 -5.88 -4.64 -11.59
C THR A 177 -4.76 -3.64 -11.86
N PHE A 178 -4.48 -3.33 -13.12
CA PHE A 178 -3.41 -2.42 -13.53
C PHE A 178 -3.77 -1.68 -14.82
N LEU A 179 -3.05 -0.60 -15.11
CA LEU A 179 -3.03 0.05 -16.41
C LEU A 179 -2.06 -0.69 -17.33
N THR A 180 -2.48 -0.99 -18.54
CA THR A 180 -1.57 -1.51 -19.59
C THR A 180 -0.52 -0.45 -19.93
N ARG A 181 0.59 -0.86 -20.55
CA ARG A 181 1.62 0.08 -21.06
C ARG A 181 1.02 1.23 -21.85
N ALA A 182 0.10 0.93 -22.78
CA ALA A 182 -0.53 1.95 -23.61
C ALA A 182 -1.38 2.93 -22.76
N GLU A 183 -2.12 2.43 -21.77
CA GLU A 183 -2.94 3.25 -20.88
C GLU A 183 -2.04 4.11 -19.95
N LEU A 184 -0.95 3.55 -19.41
CA LEU A 184 0.01 4.29 -18.59
C LEU A 184 0.64 5.46 -19.38
N HIS A 185 1.12 5.18 -20.58
CA HIS A 185 1.70 6.21 -21.45
C HIS A 185 0.66 7.28 -21.82
N ALA A 186 -0.57 6.86 -22.17
CA ALA A 186 -1.65 7.81 -22.49
C ALA A 186 -2.01 8.70 -21.28
N LEU A 187 -1.98 8.15 -20.06
CA LEU A 187 -2.18 8.95 -18.84
C LEU A 187 -1.04 9.96 -18.67
N HIS A 188 0.21 9.51 -18.71
CA HIS A 188 1.38 10.38 -18.54
C HIS A 188 1.43 11.52 -19.56
N ASP A 189 1.23 11.18 -20.85
CA ASP A 189 1.28 12.16 -21.95
C ASP A 189 0.12 13.14 -21.92
N GLY A 190 -1.03 12.73 -21.35
CA GLY A 190 -2.20 13.58 -21.20
C GLY A 190 -2.16 14.52 -19.99
N LEU A 191 -1.23 14.31 -19.04
CA LEU A 191 -1.11 15.16 -17.86
C LEU A 191 -0.37 16.47 -18.18
N PRO A 192 -0.79 17.60 -17.61
CA PRO A 192 -0.02 18.84 -17.66
C PRO A 192 1.37 18.64 -17.00
N PRO A 193 2.45 19.23 -17.54
CA PRO A 193 3.82 18.97 -17.06
C PRO A 193 4.08 19.37 -15.60
N GLN A 194 3.24 20.23 -15.01
CA GLN A 194 3.31 20.64 -13.60
C GLN A 194 2.62 19.65 -12.65
N VAL A 195 1.91 18.65 -13.17
CA VAL A 195 1.22 17.62 -12.38
C VAL A 195 2.13 16.41 -12.25
N VAL A 196 2.41 15.98 -11.03
CA VAL A 196 3.23 14.81 -10.77
C VAL A 196 2.35 13.56 -10.84
N LEU A 197 2.72 12.61 -11.70
CA LEU A 197 2.17 11.26 -11.71
C LEU A 197 2.95 10.39 -10.72
N VAL A 198 2.26 9.80 -9.75
CA VAL A 198 2.83 8.87 -8.76
C VAL A 198 2.32 7.45 -9.04
N LEU A 199 3.24 6.58 -9.45
CA LEU A 199 2.97 5.14 -9.59
C LEU A 199 3.34 4.45 -8.28
N ASP A 200 2.34 4.04 -7.52
CA ASP A 200 2.55 3.21 -6.32
C ASP A 200 2.55 1.73 -6.72
N GLU A 201 3.73 1.19 -6.79
CA GLU A 201 4.01 -0.13 -7.34
C GLU A 201 4.42 -1.15 -6.27
N ALA A 202 3.73 -1.14 -5.15
CA ALA A 202 4.00 -2.05 -4.04
C ALA A 202 3.90 -3.55 -4.40
N TYR A 203 3.26 -3.89 -5.51
CA TYR A 203 3.03 -5.27 -5.97
C TYR A 203 3.59 -5.57 -7.37
N ALA A 204 4.31 -4.65 -7.99
CA ALA A 204 4.72 -4.74 -9.39
C ALA A 204 5.56 -5.98 -9.71
N GLU A 205 6.38 -6.45 -8.76
CA GLU A 205 7.20 -7.65 -8.94
C GLU A 205 6.37 -8.93 -9.17
N PHE A 206 5.11 -8.96 -8.69
CA PHE A 206 4.19 -10.09 -8.88
C PHE A 206 3.45 -10.07 -10.22
N ALA A 207 3.50 -8.96 -10.96
CA ALA A 207 2.86 -8.84 -12.26
C ALA A 207 3.59 -9.69 -13.30
N ASP A 208 2.84 -10.52 -14.01
CA ASP A 208 3.34 -11.41 -15.06
C ASP A 208 2.58 -11.26 -16.40
N ASP A 209 1.65 -10.31 -16.48
CA ASP A 209 0.98 -9.95 -17.71
C ASP A 209 1.93 -9.18 -18.65
N PRO A 210 2.10 -9.59 -19.93
CA PRO A 210 3.04 -8.95 -20.85
C PRO A 210 2.66 -7.50 -21.21
N SER A 211 1.44 -7.08 -20.94
CA SER A 211 1.00 -5.69 -21.15
C SER A 211 1.29 -4.77 -19.95
N PHE A 212 1.73 -5.33 -18.81
CA PHE A 212 2.16 -4.55 -17.64
C PHE A 212 3.44 -3.78 -17.97
N ASP A 213 3.53 -2.54 -17.46
CA ASP A 213 4.74 -1.71 -17.54
C ASP A 213 5.04 -1.15 -16.16
N ASP A 214 6.25 -1.38 -15.66
CA ASP A 214 6.72 -0.87 -14.37
C ASP A 214 7.12 0.61 -14.41
N GLY A 215 6.96 1.26 -15.54
CA GLY A 215 7.18 2.69 -15.72
C GLY A 215 8.63 3.15 -15.63
N PHE A 216 9.61 2.30 -15.31
CA PHE A 216 11.01 2.77 -15.16
C PHE A 216 11.58 3.35 -16.44
N ALA A 217 11.30 2.75 -17.60
CA ALA A 217 11.76 3.29 -18.89
C ALA A 217 11.21 4.72 -19.12
N LEU A 218 9.93 4.94 -18.81
CA LEU A 218 9.28 6.24 -18.90
C LEU A 218 9.86 7.22 -17.85
N ALA A 219 10.05 6.79 -16.61
CA ALA A 219 10.54 7.61 -15.52
C ALA A 219 11.98 8.13 -15.74
N ARG A 220 12.83 7.38 -16.47
CA ARG A 220 14.21 7.82 -16.78
C ARG A 220 14.23 9.15 -17.52
N THR A 221 13.27 9.41 -18.39
CA THR A 221 13.19 10.61 -19.23
C THR A 221 12.16 11.64 -18.75
N SER A 222 11.21 11.22 -17.92
CA SER A 222 10.15 12.09 -17.40
C SER A 222 10.68 13.07 -16.35
N GLN A 223 10.06 14.26 -16.31
CA GLN A 223 10.32 15.28 -15.29
C GLN A 223 9.22 15.37 -14.22
N ASN A 224 8.15 14.55 -14.34
CA ASN A 224 7.00 14.59 -13.45
C ASN A 224 6.44 13.18 -13.11
N LEU A 225 7.25 12.13 -13.28
CA LEU A 225 6.87 10.77 -12.90
C LEU A 225 7.68 10.30 -11.69
N VAL A 226 6.98 9.83 -10.66
CA VAL A 226 7.54 9.22 -9.45
C VAL A 226 7.05 7.77 -9.36
N ILE A 227 7.96 6.83 -9.20
CA ILE A 227 7.64 5.41 -8.94
C ILE A 227 7.97 5.11 -7.48
N THR A 228 7.05 4.48 -6.76
CA THR A 228 7.32 4.00 -5.40
C THR A 228 7.34 2.48 -5.34
N ARG A 229 8.26 1.93 -4.55
CA ARG A 229 8.46 0.49 -4.31
C ARG A 229 8.67 0.20 -2.82
N THR A 230 8.36 -1.00 -2.40
CA THR A 230 8.44 -1.40 -0.99
C THR A 230 9.19 -2.71 -0.79
N PHE A 231 9.87 -2.83 0.33
CA PHE A 231 10.41 -4.11 0.79
C PHE A 231 9.40 -4.94 1.59
N SER A 232 8.19 -4.41 1.81
CA SER A 232 7.17 -5.06 2.65
C SER A 232 6.52 -6.29 2.01
N LYS A 233 6.55 -6.43 0.66
CA LYS A 233 5.79 -7.46 -0.06
C LYS A 233 6.69 -8.58 -0.54
N LEU A 234 7.26 -8.52 -1.73
CA LEU A 234 8.12 -9.58 -2.27
C LEU A 234 9.27 -9.94 -1.32
N HIS A 235 9.89 -8.93 -0.73
CA HIS A 235 11.09 -9.12 0.11
C HIS A 235 10.79 -9.57 1.55
N GLY A 236 9.51 -9.63 1.98
CA GLY A 236 9.10 -10.11 3.29
C GLY A 236 9.54 -9.25 4.49
N LEU A 237 9.77 -7.94 4.30
CA LEU A 237 10.27 -7.03 5.33
C LEU A 237 9.21 -6.04 5.84
N ALA A 238 7.94 -6.44 5.89
CA ALA A 238 6.83 -5.56 6.27
C ALA A 238 7.04 -4.87 7.63
N ALA A 239 7.61 -5.58 8.61
CA ALA A 239 7.87 -5.06 9.96
C ALA A 239 9.02 -4.05 10.03
N LEU A 240 9.94 -4.06 9.06
CA LEU A 240 11.14 -3.20 9.08
C LEU A 240 10.90 -1.83 8.46
N ARG A 241 9.74 -1.63 7.85
CA ARG A 241 9.32 -0.34 7.31
C ARG A 241 10.34 0.28 6.34
N VAL A 242 10.65 -0.37 5.24
CA VAL A 242 11.52 0.17 4.19
C VAL A 242 10.76 0.28 2.88
N GLY A 243 10.73 1.48 2.33
CA GLY A 243 10.22 1.79 1.00
C GLY A 243 11.11 2.83 0.33
N TRP A 244 10.92 3.00 -0.96
CA TRP A 244 11.70 3.96 -1.73
C TRP A 244 10.92 4.50 -2.91
N ALA A 245 11.34 5.67 -3.39
CA ALA A 245 10.92 6.24 -4.65
C ALA A 245 12.09 6.39 -5.60
N TYR A 246 11.80 6.25 -6.90
CA TYR A 246 12.64 6.72 -8.00
C TYR A 246 11.90 7.86 -8.70
N CYS A 247 12.55 9.01 -8.80
CA CYS A 247 11.91 10.23 -9.29
C CYS A 247 12.93 11.16 -9.98
N PRO A 248 12.46 12.21 -10.69
CA PRO A 248 13.34 13.27 -11.17
C PRO A 248 14.19 13.88 -10.05
N GLN A 249 15.44 14.26 -10.36
CA GLN A 249 16.40 14.76 -9.37
C GLN A 249 15.85 15.94 -8.54
N HIS A 250 15.16 16.89 -9.18
CA HIS A 250 14.59 18.05 -8.47
C HIS A 250 13.50 17.66 -7.47
N ILE A 251 12.75 16.57 -7.72
CA ILE A 251 11.77 16.02 -6.77
C ILE A 251 12.49 15.31 -5.61
N ALA A 252 13.51 14.50 -5.93
CA ALA A 252 14.33 13.84 -4.91
C ALA A 252 14.97 14.87 -3.96
N ASP A 253 15.55 15.94 -4.51
CA ASP A 253 16.18 17.02 -3.75
C ASP A 253 15.17 17.76 -2.85
N ALA A 254 13.93 17.96 -3.34
CA ALA A 254 12.86 18.58 -2.55
C ALA A 254 12.41 17.68 -1.38
N MET A 255 12.21 16.39 -1.63
CA MET A 255 11.85 15.43 -0.59
C MET A 255 12.96 15.26 0.45
N ASP A 256 14.22 15.19 0.06
CA ASP A 256 15.37 15.07 0.97
C ASP A 256 15.53 16.30 1.90
N ARG A 257 15.00 17.47 1.54
CA ARG A 257 15.01 18.68 2.39
C ARG A 257 14.06 18.60 3.59
N ILE A 258 12.95 17.87 3.45
CA ILE A 258 11.91 17.81 4.49
C ILE A 258 11.83 16.43 5.15
N ARG A 259 12.46 15.41 4.57
CA ARG A 259 12.55 14.08 5.14
C ARG A 259 13.18 14.12 6.54
N ALA A 260 12.61 13.36 7.48
CA ALA A 260 13.22 13.24 8.81
C ALA A 260 14.65 12.69 8.72
N PRO A 261 15.62 13.26 9.44
CA PRO A 261 16.95 12.69 9.50
C PRO A 261 16.90 11.28 10.10
N PHE A 262 17.69 10.36 9.57
CA PHE A 262 17.81 8.98 10.08
C PHE A 262 16.50 8.19 10.09
N ASN A 263 15.61 8.44 9.14
CA ASN A 263 14.27 7.85 9.07
C ASN A 263 14.25 6.33 8.85
N THR A 264 15.31 5.74 8.29
CA THR A 264 15.44 4.29 8.09
C THR A 264 16.53 3.73 9.01
N SER A 265 16.19 2.75 9.86
CA SER A 265 17.12 2.19 10.85
C SER A 265 18.27 1.41 10.20
N ILE A 266 19.42 1.26 10.90
CA ILE A 266 20.56 0.45 10.45
C ILE A 266 20.11 -0.97 10.10
N CYS A 267 19.36 -1.62 10.99
CA CYS A 267 18.90 -3.00 10.80
C CYS A 267 17.98 -3.12 9.57
N ALA A 268 17.13 -2.13 9.34
CA ALA A 268 16.26 -2.11 8.18
C ALA A 268 17.03 -1.94 6.86
N GLN A 269 18.02 -1.04 6.83
CA GLN A 269 18.89 -0.83 5.66
C GLN A 269 19.69 -2.09 5.32
N GLU A 270 20.34 -2.71 6.29
CA GLU A 270 21.14 -3.91 6.06
C GLU A 270 20.28 -5.13 5.66
N ALA A 271 19.11 -5.31 6.31
CA ALA A 271 18.18 -6.37 5.94
C ALA A 271 17.65 -6.20 4.51
N ALA A 272 17.36 -4.97 4.08
CA ALA A 272 16.92 -4.68 2.71
C ALA A 272 18.01 -5.01 1.69
N ILE A 273 19.28 -4.71 1.98
CA ILE A 273 20.43 -5.12 1.15
C ILE A 273 20.52 -6.64 1.07
N GLY A 274 20.39 -7.34 2.21
CA GLY A 274 20.39 -8.81 2.26
C GLY A 274 19.24 -9.40 1.45
N ALA A 275 18.05 -8.82 1.50
CA ALA A 275 16.88 -9.26 0.75
C ALA A 275 17.06 -9.09 -0.78
N LEU A 276 17.65 -7.97 -1.23
CA LEU A 276 18.00 -7.77 -2.65
C LEU A 276 19.01 -8.79 -3.16
N ALA A 277 19.95 -9.20 -2.31
CA ALA A 277 20.97 -10.18 -2.66
C ALA A 277 20.46 -11.64 -2.68
N ASP A 278 19.21 -11.90 -2.27
CA ASP A 278 18.63 -13.24 -2.23
C ASP A 278 17.67 -13.50 -3.40
N ALA A 279 18.24 -13.59 -4.59
CA ALA A 279 17.46 -13.86 -5.82
C ALA A 279 16.71 -15.20 -5.75
N GLU A 280 17.23 -16.20 -5.02
CA GLU A 280 16.55 -17.49 -4.86
C GLU A 280 15.27 -17.37 -4.05
N PHE A 281 15.29 -16.65 -2.93
CA PHE A 281 14.08 -16.40 -2.15
C PHE A 281 13.05 -15.60 -2.95
N GLN A 282 13.47 -14.56 -3.68
CA GLN A 282 12.59 -13.78 -4.55
C GLN A 282 11.96 -14.68 -5.62
N ALA A 283 12.75 -15.50 -6.31
CA ALA A 283 12.25 -16.41 -7.34
C ALA A 283 11.23 -17.41 -6.76
N ARG A 284 11.50 -18.00 -5.60
CA ARG A 284 10.54 -18.91 -4.92
C ARG A 284 9.25 -18.20 -4.53
N SER A 285 9.34 -16.96 -4.04
CA SER A 285 8.16 -16.17 -3.67
C SER A 285 7.29 -15.83 -4.88
N LEU A 286 7.90 -15.44 -6.00
CA LEU A 286 7.20 -15.18 -7.25
C LEU A 286 6.55 -16.44 -7.82
N GLU A 287 7.28 -17.54 -7.87
CA GLU A 287 6.77 -18.83 -8.37
C GLU A 287 5.60 -19.34 -7.51
N HIS A 288 5.68 -19.15 -6.18
CA HIS A 288 4.60 -19.49 -5.28
C HIS A 288 3.31 -18.74 -5.64
N VAL A 289 3.38 -17.41 -5.83
CA VAL A 289 2.23 -16.59 -6.19
C VAL A 289 1.71 -16.93 -7.60
N ARG A 290 2.61 -17.11 -8.58
CA ARG A 290 2.25 -17.52 -9.95
C ARG A 290 1.50 -18.84 -9.98
N ARG A 291 1.85 -19.79 -9.12
CA ARG A 291 1.18 -21.08 -9.01
C ARG A 291 -0.17 -20.96 -8.30
N TRP A 292 -0.23 -20.28 -7.15
CA TRP A 292 -1.38 -20.36 -6.26
C TRP A 292 -2.45 -19.29 -6.52
N ARG A 293 -2.11 -18.13 -7.08
CA ARG A 293 -3.09 -17.11 -7.47
C ARG A 293 -4.10 -17.65 -8.51
N PRO A 294 -3.68 -18.26 -9.64
CA PRO A 294 -4.64 -18.82 -10.59
C PRO A 294 -5.44 -20.00 -10.00
N TRP A 295 -4.81 -20.84 -9.17
CA TRP A 295 -5.50 -21.93 -8.49
C TRP A 295 -6.62 -21.40 -7.58
N LEU A 296 -6.35 -20.39 -6.73
CA LEU A 296 -7.37 -19.75 -5.91
C LEU A 296 -8.50 -19.16 -6.77
N THR A 297 -8.17 -18.43 -7.82
CA THR A 297 -9.15 -17.86 -8.76
C THR A 297 -10.08 -18.93 -9.31
N GLN A 298 -9.52 -20.05 -9.76
CA GLN A 298 -10.30 -21.18 -10.29
C GLN A 298 -11.20 -21.82 -9.22
N GLN A 299 -10.68 -22.09 -8.03
CA GLN A 299 -11.46 -22.73 -6.96
C GLN A 299 -12.59 -21.84 -6.47
N LEU A 300 -12.33 -20.54 -6.26
CA LEU A 300 -13.34 -19.57 -5.85
C LEU A 300 -14.43 -19.42 -6.91
N GLY A 301 -14.04 -19.35 -8.20
CA GLY A 301 -14.98 -19.36 -9.31
C GLY A 301 -15.83 -20.63 -9.37
N GLY A 302 -15.26 -21.79 -9.01
CA GLY A 302 -15.98 -23.08 -8.88
C GLY A 302 -17.04 -23.09 -7.78
N LEU A 303 -16.91 -22.21 -6.77
CA LEU A 303 -17.94 -21.97 -5.74
C LEU A 303 -19.03 -20.97 -6.17
N GLY A 304 -18.99 -20.48 -7.42
CA GLY A 304 -19.93 -19.49 -7.94
C GLY A 304 -19.61 -18.05 -7.53
N LEU A 305 -18.39 -17.79 -7.02
CA LEU A 305 -17.94 -16.44 -6.65
C LEU A 305 -17.25 -15.77 -7.84
N GLU A 306 -17.47 -14.46 -8.00
CA GLU A 306 -16.77 -13.66 -8.99
C GLU A 306 -15.40 -13.25 -8.43
N VAL A 307 -14.33 -13.50 -9.19
CA VAL A 307 -12.95 -13.15 -8.81
C VAL A 307 -12.40 -12.14 -9.80
N VAL A 308 -12.00 -10.97 -9.31
CA VAL A 308 -11.38 -9.95 -10.13
C VAL A 308 -9.99 -10.41 -10.59
N PRO A 309 -9.65 -10.33 -11.89
CA PRO A 309 -8.31 -10.66 -12.36
C PRO A 309 -7.23 -9.85 -11.65
N SER A 310 -6.27 -10.53 -11.03
CA SER A 310 -5.26 -9.90 -10.19
C SER A 310 -3.85 -10.16 -10.69
N GLN A 311 -3.00 -9.14 -10.61
CA GLN A 311 -1.55 -9.20 -10.84
C GLN A 311 -0.73 -9.00 -9.54
N ALA A 312 -1.41 -9.02 -8.37
CA ALA A 312 -0.78 -8.91 -7.06
C ALA A 312 -0.63 -10.27 -6.35
N ASN A 313 -0.16 -10.27 -5.11
CA ASN A 313 -0.09 -11.47 -4.26
C ASN A 313 -1.40 -11.72 -3.46
N PHE A 314 -2.51 -11.27 -3.99
CA PHE A 314 -3.85 -11.47 -3.42
C PHE A 314 -4.89 -11.52 -4.54
N VAL A 315 -6.11 -11.91 -4.20
CA VAL A 315 -7.30 -11.84 -5.06
C VAL A 315 -8.39 -11.01 -4.39
N LEU A 316 -9.21 -10.35 -5.18
CA LEU A 316 -10.45 -9.70 -4.76
C LEU A 316 -11.63 -10.57 -5.21
N VAL A 317 -12.51 -10.89 -4.28
CA VAL A 317 -13.62 -11.85 -4.49
C VAL A 317 -14.94 -11.18 -4.12
N ALA A 318 -15.89 -11.14 -5.05
CA ALA A 318 -17.22 -10.64 -4.81
C ALA A 318 -18.15 -11.78 -4.35
N PHE A 319 -18.99 -11.48 -3.38
CA PHE A 319 -19.97 -12.37 -2.79
C PHE A 319 -21.38 -11.92 -3.17
N PRO A 320 -22.35 -12.84 -3.21
CA PRO A 320 -23.76 -12.48 -3.42
C PRO A 320 -24.29 -11.56 -2.32
N GLU A 321 -25.22 -10.66 -2.65
CA GLU A 321 -25.95 -9.87 -1.66
C GLU A 321 -27.04 -10.68 -0.90
N ALA A 322 -27.17 -11.96 -1.21
CA ALA A 322 -28.17 -12.84 -0.60
C ALA A 322 -27.88 -13.06 0.90
N PRO A 323 -28.88 -12.94 1.80
CA PRO A 323 -28.70 -13.23 3.21
C PRO A 323 -28.14 -14.64 3.45
N GLY A 324 -27.18 -14.75 4.35
CA GLY A 324 -26.44 -15.98 4.65
C GLY A 324 -25.26 -16.26 3.73
N LYS A 325 -25.03 -15.42 2.69
CA LYS A 325 -23.94 -15.58 1.70
C LYS A 325 -23.15 -14.30 1.41
N THR A 326 -23.36 -13.26 2.20
CA THR A 326 -22.68 -11.97 2.01
C THR A 326 -21.20 -12.02 2.38
N ALA A 327 -20.40 -11.09 1.83
CA ALA A 327 -18.98 -10.95 2.17
C ALA A 327 -18.76 -10.75 3.68
N ALA A 328 -19.60 -9.94 4.33
CA ALA A 328 -19.51 -9.69 5.77
C ALA A 328 -19.74 -10.96 6.60
N GLU A 329 -20.73 -11.80 6.20
CA GLU A 329 -21.00 -13.08 6.86
C GLU A 329 -19.88 -14.10 6.57
N ALA A 330 -19.33 -14.11 5.36
CA ALA A 330 -18.18 -14.93 5.00
C ALA A 330 -16.92 -14.53 5.80
N GLU A 331 -16.66 -13.23 6.02
CA GLU A 331 -15.56 -12.76 6.87
C GLU A 331 -15.68 -13.28 8.31
N VAL A 332 -16.89 -13.22 8.87
CA VAL A 332 -17.17 -13.73 10.22
C VAL A 332 -17.01 -15.25 10.28
N TRP A 333 -17.57 -15.96 9.29
CA TRP A 333 -17.45 -17.41 9.19
C TRP A 333 -16.00 -17.88 9.11
N LEU A 334 -15.19 -17.27 8.24
CA LEU A 334 -13.79 -17.59 8.10
C LEU A 334 -13.01 -17.32 9.39
N ALA A 335 -13.28 -16.21 10.07
CA ALA A 335 -12.66 -15.91 11.35
C ALA A 335 -13.00 -16.95 12.43
N GLN A 336 -14.24 -17.50 12.45
CA GLN A 336 -14.64 -18.60 13.33
C GLN A 336 -13.93 -19.92 13.02
N HIS A 337 -13.35 -20.05 11.82
CA HIS A 337 -12.53 -21.19 11.39
C HIS A 337 -11.01 -20.90 11.42
N GLY A 338 -10.60 -19.82 12.10
CA GLY A 338 -9.20 -19.46 12.23
C GLY A 338 -8.56 -18.86 10.97
N LEU A 339 -9.36 -18.44 9.99
CA LEU A 339 -8.91 -17.84 8.73
C LEU A 339 -9.24 -16.34 8.73
N ILE A 340 -8.22 -15.48 8.65
CA ILE A 340 -8.40 -14.04 8.70
C ILE A 340 -8.17 -13.45 7.31
N VAL A 341 -9.24 -12.99 6.67
CA VAL A 341 -9.23 -12.28 5.39
C VAL A 341 -9.54 -10.78 5.58
N ARG A 342 -9.58 -10.00 4.51
CA ARG A 342 -9.80 -8.56 4.55
C ARG A 342 -11.13 -8.16 3.94
N GLY A 343 -12.09 -7.72 4.76
CA GLY A 343 -13.25 -6.96 4.29
C GLY A 343 -12.81 -5.59 3.74
N VAL A 344 -13.33 -5.21 2.59
CA VAL A 344 -12.90 -4.01 1.84
C VAL A 344 -14.02 -2.98 1.66
N ALA A 345 -15.01 -3.00 2.54
CA ALA A 345 -16.11 -2.03 2.54
C ALA A 345 -15.65 -0.57 2.62
N ASN A 346 -14.51 -0.31 3.28
CA ASN A 346 -13.91 1.02 3.35
C ASN A 346 -13.34 1.52 2.01
N TYR A 347 -13.27 0.67 0.98
CA TYR A 347 -12.93 1.00 -0.41
C TYR A 347 -14.16 1.06 -1.31
N GLY A 348 -15.37 1.17 -0.74
CA GLY A 348 -16.63 1.16 -1.50
C GLY A 348 -17.02 -0.21 -2.05
N LEU A 349 -16.46 -1.30 -1.50
CA LEU A 349 -16.69 -2.68 -1.93
C LEU A 349 -17.20 -3.53 -0.75
N PRO A 350 -18.45 -3.28 -0.26
CA PRO A 350 -18.99 -3.98 0.90
C PRO A 350 -19.31 -5.47 0.61
N ASP A 351 -19.45 -5.80 -0.65
CA ASP A 351 -19.73 -7.13 -1.20
C ASP A 351 -18.47 -7.97 -1.47
N CYS A 352 -17.26 -7.41 -1.21
CA CYS A 352 -16.01 -8.05 -1.56
C CYS A 352 -15.14 -8.38 -0.34
N LEU A 353 -14.35 -9.45 -0.49
CA LEU A 353 -13.22 -9.79 0.38
C LEU A 353 -11.93 -9.80 -0.42
N ARG A 354 -10.86 -9.21 0.15
CA ARG A 354 -9.51 -9.35 -0.37
C ARG A 354 -8.79 -10.46 0.39
N ILE A 355 -8.21 -11.40 -0.34
CA ILE A 355 -7.62 -12.62 0.20
C ILE A 355 -6.17 -12.72 -0.29
N THR A 356 -5.21 -12.70 0.63
CA THR A 356 -3.79 -12.93 0.32
C THR A 356 -3.57 -14.37 -0.14
N VAL A 357 -2.71 -14.57 -1.13
CA VAL A 357 -2.28 -15.92 -1.56
C VAL A 357 -1.49 -16.57 -0.43
N GLY A 358 -2.06 -17.61 0.19
CA GLY A 358 -1.51 -18.36 1.31
C GLY A 358 -0.55 -19.49 0.88
N LEU A 359 -0.03 -20.23 1.86
CA LEU A 359 0.61 -21.53 1.60
C LEU A 359 -0.42 -22.51 1.03
N GLU A 360 0.02 -23.64 0.48
CA GLU A 360 -0.89 -24.66 -0.06
C GLU A 360 -1.97 -25.07 0.96
N GLU A 361 -1.56 -25.41 2.17
CA GLU A 361 -2.47 -25.79 3.26
C GLU A 361 -3.43 -24.66 3.65
N HIS A 362 -2.97 -23.40 3.63
CA HIS A 362 -3.81 -22.23 3.90
C HIS A 362 -4.87 -22.03 2.82
N ASN A 363 -4.48 -22.14 1.55
CA ASN A 363 -5.36 -21.97 0.41
C ASN A 363 -6.43 -23.09 0.38
N ARG A 364 -6.04 -24.34 0.68
CA ARG A 364 -6.98 -25.47 0.73
C ARG A 364 -7.97 -25.34 1.88
N ALA A 365 -7.50 -24.99 3.08
CA ALA A 365 -8.37 -24.74 4.24
C ALA A 365 -9.36 -23.58 3.97
N LEU A 366 -8.92 -22.52 3.30
CA LEU A 366 -9.79 -21.41 2.90
C LEU A 366 -10.91 -21.88 1.95
N ILE A 367 -10.57 -22.66 0.92
CA ILE A 367 -11.55 -23.16 -0.06
C ILE A 367 -12.52 -24.13 0.59
N GLU A 368 -12.07 -25.02 1.47
CA GLU A 368 -12.92 -25.94 2.24
C GLU A 368 -13.91 -25.16 3.11
N ALA A 369 -13.45 -24.18 3.90
CA ALA A 369 -14.31 -23.36 4.74
C ALA A 369 -15.33 -22.54 3.92
N LEU A 370 -14.93 -22.02 2.76
CA LEU A 370 -15.85 -21.30 1.87
C LEU A 370 -16.84 -22.23 1.16
N ALA A 371 -16.45 -23.44 0.79
CA ALA A 371 -17.37 -24.43 0.23
C ALA A 371 -18.48 -24.78 1.22
N ASP A 372 -18.13 -25.00 2.49
CA ASP A 372 -19.11 -25.23 3.56
C ASP A 372 -20.02 -24.01 3.76
N PHE A 373 -19.46 -22.81 3.75
CA PHE A 373 -20.23 -21.56 3.85
C PHE A 373 -21.22 -21.40 2.69
N MET A 374 -20.77 -21.63 1.46
CA MET A 374 -21.59 -21.46 0.25
C MET A 374 -22.65 -22.57 0.07
N SER A 375 -22.48 -23.74 0.70
CA SER A 375 -23.45 -24.84 0.64
C SER A 375 -24.67 -24.68 1.57
N ARG A 376 -24.59 -23.81 2.56
CA ARG A 376 -25.67 -23.50 3.53
C ARG A 376 -26.74 -22.67 2.88
#